data_9f15f565820828d8b726288f37266b99
#
_entry.id   9f15f565820828d8b726288f37266b99
#
_cell.length_a   1.000
_cell.length_b   1.000
_cell.length_c   1.000
_cell.angle_alpha   90.00
_cell.angle_beta   90.00
_cell.angle_gamma   90.00
#
_symmetry.space_group_name_H-M   'P 1'
#
loop_
_entity.id
_entity.type
_entity.pdbx_description
1 polymer ?
#
loop_
_entity_poly.entity_id
_entity_poly.type
_entity_poly.pdbx_seq_one_letter_code
_entity_poly.pdbx_strand_id
1 'polypeptide(L)'
;MFSDLAEQLHAREQQGLRRFRQVVESPQATHITIDGHDYLAFSSNDYLGLANHPDLIQSVCEGAQQYGVGAGASHLIHGHSAAHHSLEDALAKFTDFSRALLFSTGYMANIGVVTALVGREDAIFADKLNHASLNDAALLSRAKFIRYPHLDLAALEQRLASTDVRRKLVISDAVFSMEGDIAPISQLVALCEKYHALLLLDDAHGFGVLGKQGRGSLCMYGSLKNHSPNIVYMATLGKAAGVFGAFVAAEVEVIETLIQSARSYIYTTATPPLLSHALLISLKLIEQDEWRRDALARNIVQLKEGLQLPRWKLLPSSTPIQPLLIGDSTEAVRISQRLRERGILVPAIRPPTVPQGSARLRISLSAAHQPQDILCLTQALQELALS
;
A
#
# COMPACT_ATOMS: atom_id res chain seq x y z
N MET A 1 31.50 -21.13 8.98
CA MET A 1 31.44 -19.75 8.51
C MET A 1 30.03 -19.13 8.73
N PHE A 2 28.94 -19.87 8.69
CA PHE A 2 27.57 -19.36 8.91
C PHE A 2 26.81 -20.09 10.02
N SER A 3 27.57 -20.63 11.04
CA SER A 3 26.97 -21.33 12.19
C SER A 3 26.05 -20.42 13.03
N ASP A 4 26.38 -19.14 13.12
CA ASP A 4 25.62 -18.11 13.81
C ASP A 4 24.23 -17.87 13.18
N LEU A 5 24.05 -18.11 11.88
CA LEU A 5 22.76 -17.96 11.22
C LEU A 5 21.73 -19.00 11.70
N ALA A 6 22.18 -20.24 11.94
CA ALA A 6 21.30 -21.28 12.46
C ALA A 6 20.86 -20.95 13.89
N GLU A 7 21.77 -20.47 14.73
CA GLU A 7 21.46 -20.02 16.09
C GLU A 7 20.49 -18.84 16.12
N GLN A 8 20.70 -17.83 15.22
CA GLN A 8 19.81 -16.69 15.08
C GLN A 8 18.40 -17.13 14.63
N LEU A 9 18.29 -18.07 13.68
CA LEU A 9 17.01 -18.60 13.22
C LEU A 9 16.29 -19.36 14.35
N HIS A 10 17.01 -20.17 15.11
CA HIS A 10 16.48 -20.89 16.26
C HIS A 10 15.99 -19.93 17.36
N ALA A 11 16.79 -18.89 17.67
CA ALA A 11 16.39 -17.86 18.62
C ALA A 11 15.11 -17.13 18.18
N ARG A 12 14.98 -16.81 16.87
CA ARG A 12 13.74 -16.24 16.31
C ARG A 12 12.54 -17.18 16.43
N GLU A 13 12.76 -18.48 16.27
CA GLU A 13 11.72 -19.50 16.44
C GLU A 13 11.24 -19.60 17.88
N GLN A 14 12.16 -19.65 18.84
CA GLN A 14 11.85 -19.63 20.27
C GLN A 14 11.08 -18.37 20.70
N GLN A 15 11.37 -17.22 20.08
CA GLN A 15 10.67 -15.95 20.29
C GLN A 15 9.33 -15.87 19.53
N GLY A 16 8.96 -16.89 18.75
CA GLY A 16 7.78 -16.86 17.88
C GLY A 16 7.88 -15.84 16.75
N LEU A 17 9.08 -15.38 16.39
CA LEU A 17 9.31 -14.35 15.35
C LEU A 17 9.70 -14.93 14.00
N ARG A 18 9.85 -16.24 13.88
CA ARG A 18 10.16 -16.91 12.61
C ARG A 18 8.98 -16.77 11.66
N ARG A 19 9.28 -16.41 10.40
CA ARG A 19 8.28 -16.24 9.33
C ARG A 19 8.33 -17.42 8.38
N PHE A 20 7.17 -17.91 7.98
CA PHE A 20 7.03 -18.97 7.00
C PHE A 20 6.22 -18.49 5.81
N ARG A 21 6.60 -18.95 4.60
CA ARG A 21 5.80 -18.74 3.40
C ARG A 21 4.73 -19.83 3.32
N GLN A 22 3.54 -19.46 2.89
CA GLN A 22 2.48 -20.37 2.52
C GLN A 22 2.42 -20.46 0.99
N VAL A 23 2.17 -21.63 0.46
CA VAL A 23 2.01 -21.83 -0.98
C VAL A 23 0.52 -21.83 -1.29
N VAL A 24 0.07 -20.79 -2.01
CA VAL A 24 -1.30 -20.67 -2.49
C VAL A 24 -1.40 -21.41 -3.82
N GLU A 25 -2.31 -22.37 -3.94
CA GLU A 25 -2.47 -23.27 -5.09
C GLU A 25 -3.60 -22.82 -6.03
N SER A 26 -4.47 -21.91 -5.57
CA SER A 26 -5.56 -21.33 -6.35
C SER A 26 -5.21 -19.93 -6.90
N PRO A 27 -5.99 -19.38 -7.84
CA PRO A 27 -5.97 -17.95 -8.12
C PRO A 27 -6.25 -17.10 -6.87
N GLN A 28 -5.82 -15.82 -6.89
CA GLN A 28 -6.15 -14.87 -5.82
C GLN A 28 -7.66 -14.58 -5.81
N ALA A 29 -8.27 -14.80 -4.66
CA ALA A 29 -9.68 -14.56 -4.40
C ALA A 29 -9.92 -14.42 -2.89
N THR A 30 -11.19 -14.24 -2.47
CA THR A 30 -11.60 -14.32 -1.06
C THR A 30 -11.57 -15.73 -0.51
N HIS A 31 -11.68 -16.75 -1.38
CA HIS A 31 -11.48 -18.16 -1.07
C HIS A 31 -10.23 -18.64 -1.79
N ILE A 32 -9.27 -19.19 -1.06
CA ILE A 32 -7.99 -19.67 -1.60
C ILE A 32 -7.66 -21.06 -1.06
N THR A 33 -6.92 -21.84 -1.86
CA THR A 33 -6.46 -23.17 -1.48
C THR A 33 -5.01 -23.13 -1.05
N ILE A 34 -4.69 -23.70 0.12
CA ILE A 34 -3.33 -23.83 0.66
C ILE A 34 -3.18 -25.25 1.20
N ASP A 35 -2.15 -25.98 0.75
CA ASP A 35 -1.88 -27.36 1.15
C ASP A 35 -3.13 -28.27 0.97
N GLY A 36 -3.86 -28.10 -0.12
CA GLY A 36 -5.09 -28.85 -0.46
C GLY A 36 -6.32 -28.51 0.40
N HIS A 37 -6.27 -27.45 1.23
CA HIS A 37 -7.40 -27.01 2.06
C HIS A 37 -7.89 -25.63 1.61
N ASP A 38 -9.20 -25.47 1.57
CA ASP A 38 -9.84 -24.19 1.24
C ASP A 38 -9.97 -23.30 2.47
N TYR A 39 -9.64 -22.02 2.26
CA TYR A 39 -9.69 -21.00 3.29
C TYR A 39 -10.43 -19.75 2.82
N LEU A 40 -11.26 -19.19 3.69
CA LEU A 40 -11.81 -17.85 3.56
C LEU A 40 -10.76 -16.83 4.05
N ALA A 41 -10.26 -15.99 3.15
CA ALA A 41 -9.07 -15.16 3.39
C ALA A 41 -9.42 -13.68 3.60
N PHE A 42 -9.11 -13.16 4.78
CA PHE A 42 -9.15 -11.74 5.13
C PHE A 42 -7.74 -11.15 5.23
N SER A 43 -6.85 -11.53 4.33
CA SER A 43 -5.42 -11.17 4.36
C SER A 43 -4.92 -10.47 3.08
N SER A 44 -5.70 -10.52 2.01
CA SER A 44 -5.33 -9.94 0.71
C SER A 44 -5.42 -8.41 0.71
N ASN A 45 -4.55 -7.77 -0.09
CA ASN A 45 -4.66 -6.35 -0.43
C ASN A 45 -5.38 -6.12 -1.77
N ASP A 46 -5.93 -7.16 -2.40
CA ASP A 46 -6.80 -7.06 -3.58
C ASP A 46 -8.19 -6.54 -3.16
N TYR A 47 -8.22 -5.25 -2.78
CA TYR A 47 -9.40 -4.62 -2.18
C TYR A 47 -10.63 -4.60 -3.08
N LEU A 48 -10.41 -4.56 -4.40
CA LEU A 48 -11.50 -4.53 -5.38
C LEU A 48 -11.81 -5.90 -5.99
N GLY A 49 -11.02 -6.95 -5.65
CA GLY A 49 -11.19 -8.29 -6.22
C GLY A 49 -10.88 -8.32 -7.72
N LEU A 50 -9.84 -7.60 -8.15
CA LEU A 50 -9.45 -7.51 -9.55
C LEU A 50 -8.35 -8.51 -9.94
N ALA A 51 -7.60 -9.05 -8.99
CA ALA A 51 -6.41 -9.87 -9.29
C ALA A 51 -6.70 -11.13 -10.12
N ASN A 52 -7.94 -11.60 -10.12
CA ASN A 52 -8.41 -12.75 -10.93
C ASN A 52 -9.60 -12.36 -11.84
N HIS A 53 -9.69 -11.08 -12.23
CA HIS A 53 -10.79 -10.62 -13.08
C HIS A 53 -10.64 -11.15 -14.51
N PRO A 54 -11.70 -11.69 -15.15
CA PRO A 54 -11.64 -12.27 -16.50
C PRO A 54 -11.06 -11.32 -17.55
N ASP A 55 -11.46 -10.04 -17.52
CA ASP A 55 -10.99 -9.05 -18.48
C ASP A 55 -9.49 -8.76 -18.31
N LEU A 56 -8.96 -8.82 -17.06
CA LEU A 56 -7.53 -8.66 -16.84
C LEU A 56 -6.75 -9.87 -17.36
N ILE A 57 -7.25 -11.09 -17.13
CA ILE A 57 -6.66 -12.31 -17.66
C ILE A 57 -6.62 -12.26 -19.20
N GLN A 58 -7.74 -11.89 -19.83
CA GLN A 58 -7.83 -11.73 -21.27
C GLN A 58 -6.83 -10.69 -21.78
N SER A 59 -6.76 -9.53 -21.13
CA SER A 59 -5.84 -8.44 -21.50
C SER A 59 -4.38 -8.83 -21.35
N VAL A 60 -4.03 -9.65 -20.34
CA VAL A 60 -2.68 -10.22 -20.22
C VAL A 60 -2.34 -11.10 -21.41
N CYS A 61 -3.28 -11.96 -21.85
CA CYS A 61 -3.08 -12.83 -23.03
C CYS A 61 -2.89 -12.00 -24.30
N GLU A 62 -3.70 -10.96 -24.52
CA GLU A 62 -3.58 -10.03 -25.65
C GLU A 62 -2.24 -9.27 -25.61
N GLY A 63 -1.87 -8.75 -24.43
CA GLY A 63 -0.60 -8.07 -24.23
C GLY A 63 0.61 -8.97 -24.46
N ALA A 64 0.51 -10.26 -24.08
CA ALA A 64 1.57 -11.24 -24.34
C ALA A 64 1.72 -11.54 -25.85
N GLN A 65 0.62 -11.59 -26.58
CA GLN A 65 0.66 -11.78 -28.04
C GLN A 65 1.25 -10.56 -28.76
N GLN A 66 0.93 -9.35 -28.28
CA GLN A 66 1.35 -8.11 -28.92
C GLN A 66 2.79 -7.71 -28.57
N TYR A 67 3.21 -7.85 -27.32
CA TYR A 67 4.46 -7.32 -26.80
C TYR A 67 5.47 -8.38 -26.33
N GLY A 68 5.10 -9.66 -26.33
CA GLY A 68 5.88 -10.71 -25.68
C GLY A 68 5.78 -10.68 -24.16
N VAL A 69 6.63 -11.48 -23.48
CA VAL A 69 6.56 -11.71 -22.04
C VAL A 69 7.58 -10.90 -21.21
N GLY A 70 8.54 -10.25 -21.85
CA GLY A 70 9.61 -9.52 -21.16
C GLY A 70 9.96 -8.21 -21.87
N ALA A 71 10.54 -7.26 -21.14
CA ALA A 71 10.93 -5.95 -21.69
C ALA A 71 12.31 -5.95 -22.36
N GLY A 72 13.18 -6.90 -22.03
CA GLY A 72 14.50 -7.07 -22.63
C GLY A 72 15.58 -6.06 -22.23
N ALA A 73 15.20 -4.88 -21.66
CA ALA A 73 16.12 -3.82 -21.28
C ALA A 73 15.52 -2.90 -20.22
N SER A 74 16.30 -1.96 -19.70
CA SER A 74 15.79 -0.83 -18.89
C SER A 74 14.97 0.14 -19.74
N HIS A 75 14.13 0.95 -19.09
CA HIS A 75 13.30 1.95 -19.78
C HIS A 75 14.12 2.90 -20.67
N LEU A 76 15.30 3.36 -20.19
CA LEU A 76 16.13 4.33 -20.89
C LEU A 76 16.93 3.74 -22.07
N ILE A 77 16.98 2.42 -22.21
CA ILE A 77 17.64 1.78 -23.36
C ILE A 77 16.59 1.53 -24.46
N HIS A 78 15.81 0.46 -24.34
CA HIS A 78 14.69 0.13 -25.27
C HIS A 78 13.60 -0.72 -24.61
N GLY A 79 13.62 -0.80 -23.27
CA GLY A 79 12.59 -1.53 -22.52
C GLY A 79 11.28 -0.77 -22.34
N HIS A 80 11.24 0.55 -22.67
CA HIS A 80 10.04 1.37 -22.59
C HIS A 80 9.19 1.21 -23.86
N SER A 81 8.12 0.44 -23.76
CA SER A 81 7.21 0.14 -24.87
C SER A 81 6.04 1.13 -24.95
N ALA A 82 5.29 1.07 -26.05
CA ALA A 82 4.03 1.82 -26.20
C ALA A 82 3.01 1.53 -25.10
N ALA A 83 2.98 0.29 -24.56
CA ALA A 83 2.10 -0.06 -23.44
C ALA A 83 2.47 0.70 -22.16
N HIS A 84 3.77 0.84 -21.86
CA HIS A 84 4.23 1.63 -20.70
C HIS A 84 3.84 3.10 -20.86
N HIS A 85 4.13 3.67 -22.04
CA HIS A 85 3.84 5.07 -22.33
C HIS A 85 2.34 5.38 -22.20
N SER A 86 1.51 4.55 -22.83
CA SER A 86 0.04 4.69 -22.75
C SER A 86 -0.49 4.57 -21.31
N LEU A 87 0.13 3.70 -20.49
CA LEU A 87 -0.25 3.57 -19.10
C LEU A 87 0.15 4.79 -18.27
N GLU A 88 1.37 5.35 -18.48
CA GLU A 88 1.81 6.57 -17.82
C GLU A 88 0.88 7.75 -18.13
N ASP A 89 0.51 7.92 -19.40
CA ASP A 89 -0.45 8.95 -19.81
C ASP A 89 -1.84 8.74 -19.17
N ALA A 90 -2.31 7.49 -19.14
CA ALA A 90 -3.60 7.16 -18.53
C ALA A 90 -3.59 7.41 -17.02
N LEU A 91 -2.51 7.06 -16.31
CA LEU A 91 -2.35 7.30 -14.88
C LEU A 91 -2.26 8.79 -14.56
N ALA A 92 -1.49 9.56 -15.32
CA ALA A 92 -1.40 11.02 -15.17
C ALA A 92 -2.80 11.66 -15.31
N LYS A 93 -3.53 11.30 -16.37
CA LYS A 93 -4.91 11.77 -16.58
C LYS A 93 -5.87 11.30 -15.48
N PHE A 94 -5.77 10.04 -15.03
CA PHE A 94 -6.64 9.50 -14.01
C PHE A 94 -6.45 10.19 -12.66
N THR A 95 -5.23 10.53 -12.30
CA THR A 95 -4.89 11.20 -11.04
C THR A 95 -4.80 12.73 -11.15
N ASP A 96 -5.06 13.29 -12.34
CA ASP A 96 -5.04 14.73 -12.64
C ASP A 96 -3.70 15.41 -12.37
N PHE A 97 -2.60 14.70 -12.63
CA PHE A 97 -1.24 15.23 -12.59
C PHE A 97 -0.70 15.48 -14.00
N SER A 98 0.32 16.32 -14.09
CA SER A 98 0.96 16.69 -15.36
C SER A 98 1.63 15.49 -16.02
N ARG A 99 2.27 14.60 -15.25
CA ARG A 99 2.94 13.38 -15.74
C ARG A 99 2.93 12.28 -14.70
N ALA A 100 3.10 11.04 -15.19
CA ALA A 100 3.36 9.87 -14.35
C ALA A 100 4.58 9.10 -14.83
N LEU A 101 5.20 8.32 -13.94
CA LEU A 101 6.36 7.48 -14.20
C LEU A 101 6.17 6.12 -13.52
N LEU A 102 6.34 5.04 -14.27
CA LEU A 102 6.19 3.67 -13.78
C LEU A 102 7.43 3.17 -13.03
N PHE A 103 7.20 2.38 -12.01
CA PHE A 103 8.21 1.63 -11.26
C PHE A 103 7.78 0.18 -11.08
N SER A 104 8.75 -0.72 -10.93
CA SER A 104 8.43 -2.14 -10.72
C SER A 104 7.70 -2.40 -9.41
N THR A 105 7.96 -1.65 -8.35
CA THR A 105 7.29 -1.77 -7.04
C THR A 105 7.19 -0.42 -6.34
N GLY A 106 6.22 -0.27 -5.41
CA GLY A 106 6.12 0.93 -4.56
C GLY A 106 7.38 1.14 -3.70
N TYR A 107 8.04 0.06 -3.29
CA TYR A 107 9.31 0.14 -2.56
C TYR A 107 10.39 0.84 -3.40
N MET A 108 10.54 0.43 -4.67
CA MET A 108 11.48 1.05 -5.61
C MET A 108 11.09 2.49 -5.97
N ALA A 109 9.79 2.78 -6.07
CA ALA A 109 9.28 4.12 -6.30
C ALA A 109 9.66 5.06 -5.16
N ASN A 110 9.37 4.70 -3.91
CA ASN A 110 9.72 5.50 -2.73
C ASN A 110 11.23 5.75 -2.61
N ILE A 111 12.07 4.72 -2.78
CA ILE A 111 13.52 4.88 -2.78
C ILE A 111 13.95 5.82 -3.92
N GLY A 112 13.42 5.62 -5.13
CA GLY A 112 13.75 6.42 -6.30
C GLY A 112 13.43 7.89 -6.11
N VAL A 113 12.20 8.19 -5.65
CA VAL A 113 11.72 9.56 -5.41
C VAL A 113 12.59 10.26 -4.36
N VAL A 114 12.69 9.67 -3.19
CA VAL A 114 13.37 10.33 -2.06
C VAL A 114 14.85 10.57 -2.36
N THR A 115 15.54 9.55 -2.88
CA THR A 115 17.00 9.67 -3.16
C THR A 115 17.32 10.56 -4.37
N ALA A 116 16.35 10.78 -5.27
CA ALA A 116 16.54 11.70 -6.41
C ALA A 116 16.27 13.17 -6.02
N LEU A 117 15.35 13.42 -5.09
CA LEU A 117 14.89 14.78 -4.79
C LEU A 117 15.66 15.44 -3.63
N VAL A 118 16.15 14.67 -2.65
CA VAL A 118 16.80 15.19 -1.44
C VAL A 118 18.08 14.45 -1.10
N GLY A 119 19.02 15.15 -0.45
CA GLY A 119 20.33 14.65 -0.06
C GLY A 119 20.87 15.33 1.20
N ARG A 120 22.19 15.32 1.40
CA ARG A 120 22.87 15.72 2.65
C ARG A 120 22.56 17.14 3.15
N GLU A 121 22.24 18.06 2.25
CA GLU A 121 21.94 19.47 2.57
C GLU A 121 20.45 19.71 2.83
N ASP A 122 19.65 18.66 2.80
CA ASP A 122 18.20 18.71 2.88
C ASP A 122 17.68 18.01 4.14
N ALA A 123 16.37 18.16 4.44
CA ALA A 123 15.73 17.45 5.54
C ALA A 123 14.46 16.74 5.09
N ILE A 124 14.24 15.58 5.71
CA ILE A 124 13.04 14.76 5.56
C ILE A 124 12.27 14.76 6.88
N PHE A 125 10.97 15.01 6.81
CA PHE A 125 10.04 14.95 7.93
C PHE A 125 9.08 13.78 7.72
N ALA A 126 9.12 12.80 8.61
CA ALA A 126 8.42 11.54 8.45
C ALA A 126 7.52 11.21 9.63
N ASP A 127 6.31 10.76 9.36
CA ASP A 127 5.48 10.12 10.38
C ASP A 127 6.16 8.86 10.92
N LYS A 128 6.05 8.62 12.23
CA LYS A 128 6.69 7.46 12.89
C LYS A 128 6.17 6.12 12.42
N LEU A 129 4.95 6.06 11.89
CA LEU A 129 4.31 4.83 11.43
C LEU A 129 4.37 4.64 9.92
N ASN A 130 5.09 5.50 9.20
CA ASN A 130 5.32 5.33 7.77
C ASN A 130 5.83 3.93 7.40
N HIS A 131 5.42 3.48 6.23
CA HIS A 131 5.88 2.23 5.64
C HIS A 131 7.41 2.15 5.59
N ALA A 132 7.95 0.93 5.72
CA ALA A 132 9.40 0.68 5.75
C ALA A 132 10.13 1.29 4.54
N SER A 133 9.54 1.25 3.34
CA SER A 133 10.14 1.82 2.13
C SER A 133 10.41 3.33 2.23
N LEU A 134 9.53 4.10 2.88
CA LEU A 134 9.73 5.53 3.12
C LEU A 134 10.86 5.78 4.13
N ASN A 135 10.91 4.97 5.19
CA ASN A 135 11.98 5.07 6.18
C ASN A 135 13.35 4.68 5.58
N ASP A 136 13.41 3.60 4.82
CA ASP A 136 14.64 3.15 4.16
C ASP A 136 15.10 4.14 3.09
N ALA A 137 14.18 4.72 2.33
CA ALA A 137 14.44 5.79 1.38
C ALA A 137 15.05 7.03 2.06
N ALA A 138 14.50 7.43 3.22
CA ALA A 138 15.02 8.52 4.01
C ALA A 138 16.45 8.27 4.49
N LEU A 139 16.75 7.07 4.98
CA LEU A 139 18.10 6.69 5.38
C LEU A 139 19.09 6.67 4.21
N LEU A 140 18.67 6.14 3.05
CA LEU A 140 19.49 6.06 1.84
C LEU A 140 19.80 7.44 1.24
N SER A 141 18.92 8.42 1.37
CA SER A 141 19.10 9.77 0.85
C SER A 141 20.24 10.54 1.54
N ARG A 142 20.58 10.14 2.77
CA ARG A 142 21.52 10.83 3.66
C ARG A 142 21.08 12.25 4.06
N ALA A 143 19.84 12.62 3.81
CA ALA A 143 19.26 13.87 4.32
C ALA A 143 19.06 13.79 5.84
N LYS A 144 18.91 14.96 6.49
CA LYS A 144 18.56 15.01 7.91
C LYS A 144 17.20 14.37 8.12
N PHE A 145 17.15 13.19 8.76
CA PHE A 145 15.94 12.42 8.97
C PHE A 145 15.27 12.78 10.29
N ILE A 146 14.13 13.45 10.24
CA ILE A 146 13.37 14.00 11.38
C ILE A 146 12.02 13.30 11.45
N ARG A 147 11.78 12.53 12.52
CA ARG A 147 10.51 11.80 12.69
C ARG A 147 9.60 12.56 13.66
N TYR A 148 8.30 12.64 13.36
CA TYR A 148 7.29 13.21 14.24
C TYR A 148 6.30 12.13 14.72
N PRO A 149 5.62 12.32 15.89
CA PRO A 149 4.61 11.37 16.35
C PRO A 149 3.49 11.21 15.33
N HIS A 150 2.92 10.00 15.28
CA HIS A 150 1.89 9.66 14.33
C HIS A 150 0.73 10.65 14.31
N LEU A 151 0.42 11.19 13.13
CA LEU A 151 -0.61 12.20 12.86
C LEU A 151 -0.48 13.52 13.65
N ASP A 152 0.62 13.75 14.34
CA ASP A 152 0.83 14.98 15.13
C ASP A 152 1.33 16.13 14.25
N LEU A 153 0.37 16.86 13.67
CA LEU A 153 0.64 18.00 12.81
C LEU A 153 1.29 19.18 13.54
N ALA A 154 1.01 19.36 14.83
CA ALA A 154 1.62 20.42 15.63
C ALA A 154 3.13 20.16 15.80
N ALA A 155 3.50 18.91 16.10
CA ALA A 155 4.90 18.50 16.14
C ALA A 155 5.58 18.58 14.76
N LEU A 156 4.89 18.26 13.67
CA LEU A 156 5.40 18.45 12.31
C LEU A 156 5.66 19.92 12.01
N GLU A 157 4.69 20.78 12.29
CA GLU A 157 4.79 22.22 12.05
C GLU A 157 5.97 22.85 12.83
N GLN A 158 6.11 22.53 14.12
CA GLN A 158 7.24 22.99 14.93
C GLN A 158 8.60 22.61 14.31
N ARG A 159 8.71 21.37 13.81
CA ARG A 159 9.94 20.87 13.16
C ARG A 159 10.22 21.55 11.82
N LEU A 160 9.18 21.77 11.01
CA LEU A 160 9.30 22.49 9.74
C LEU A 160 9.76 23.93 9.97
N ALA A 161 9.19 24.60 10.96
CA ALA A 161 9.51 25.98 11.33
C ALA A 161 10.94 26.14 11.86
N SER A 162 11.42 25.17 12.66
CA SER A 162 12.74 25.23 13.32
C SER A 162 13.90 24.69 12.48
N THR A 163 13.63 24.15 11.28
CA THR A 163 14.67 23.55 10.44
C THR A 163 14.97 24.44 9.24
N ASP A 164 16.19 24.99 9.23
CA ASP A 164 16.73 25.77 8.11
C ASP A 164 17.64 24.90 7.24
N VAL A 165 17.18 24.58 6.04
CA VAL A 165 17.86 23.71 5.07
C VAL A 165 17.46 24.12 3.64
N ARG A 166 18.23 23.68 2.66
CA ARG A 166 17.98 23.98 1.25
C ARG A 166 16.60 23.51 0.78
N ARG A 167 16.27 22.22 1.05
CA ARG A 167 14.98 21.62 0.70
C ARG A 167 14.37 20.88 1.88
N LYS A 168 13.06 20.92 1.97
CA LYS A 168 12.26 20.16 2.94
C LYS A 168 11.39 19.17 2.19
N LEU A 169 11.39 17.90 2.61
CA LEU A 169 10.52 16.86 2.09
C LEU A 169 9.73 16.26 3.25
N VAL A 170 8.41 16.40 3.23
CA VAL A 170 7.51 15.66 4.11
C VAL A 170 7.16 14.36 3.42
N ILE A 171 7.24 13.23 4.14
CA ILE A 171 6.86 11.92 3.63
C ILE A 171 5.81 11.31 4.53
N SER A 172 4.72 10.81 3.96
CA SER A 172 3.61 10.18 4.70
C SER A 172 2.91 9.11 3.86
N ASP A 173 2.53 8.00 4.52
CA ASP A 173 1.46 7.16 3.99
C ASP A 173 0.17 7.99 3.99
N ALA A 174 -0.67 7.84 2.97
CA ALA A 174 -2.02 8.40 2.93
C ALA A 174 -2.99 7.55 3.76
N VAL A 175 -2.79 6.23 3.70
CA VAL A 175 -3.50 5.23 4.51
C VAL A 175 -2.46 4.33 5.16
N PHE A 176 -2.39 4.33 6.48
CA PHE A 176 -1.40 3.56 7.23
C PHE A 176 -1.77 2.07 7.25
N SER A 177 -0.86 1.24 6.78
CA SER A 177 -1.11 -0.17 6.45
C SER A 177 -1.45 -1.06 7.64
N MET A 178 -1.06 -0.68 8.85
CA MET A 178 -1.26 -1.44 10.09
C MET A 178 -2.36 -0.85 10.97
N GLU A 179 -2.63 0.43 10.85
CA GLU A 179 -3.63 1.19 11.61
C GLU A 179 -4.96 1.31 10.85
N GLY A 180 -4.92 1.33 9.52
CA GLY A 180 -6.08 1.54 8.67
C GLY A 180 -6.64 2.96 8.72
N ASP A 181 -5.98 3.89 9.40
CA ASP A 181 -6.36 5.29 9.45
C ASP A 181 -5.81 6.08 8.26
N ILE A 182 -6.38 7.26 8.06
CA ILE A 182 -6.07 8.15 6.95
C ILE A 182 -5.31 9.35 7.46
N ALA A 183 -4.21 9.70 6.79
CA ALA A 183 -3.47 10.92 7.09
C ALA A 183 -4.35 12.18 6.91
N PRO A 184 -4.15 13.24 7.68
CA PRO A 184 -4.86 14.51 7.53
C PRO A 184 -4.33 15.29 6.31
N ILE A 185 -4.60 14.77 5.11
CA ILE A 185 -3.95 15.15 3.84
C ILE A 185 -4.09 16.63 3.55
N SER A 186 -5.28 17.23 3.70
CA SER A 186 -5.48 18.65 3.45
C SER A 186 -4.61 19.54 4.33
N GLN A 187 -4.43 19.17 5.60
CA GLN A 187 -3.58 19.90 6.54
C GLN A 187 -2.09 19.66 6.23
N LEU A 188 -1.70 18.46 5.81
CA LEU A 188 -0.34 18.16 5.36
C LEU A 188 0.03 19.02 4.14
N VAL A 189 -0.85 19.11 3.15
CA VAL A 189 -0.66 19.97 1.98
C VAL A 189 -0.51 21.43 2.40
N ALA A 190 -1.41 21.95 3.23
CA ALA A 190 -1.34 23.33 3.73
C ALA A 190 -0.03 23.64 4.48
N LEU A 191 0.45 22.70 5.31
CA LEU A 191 1.73 22.85 6.00
C LEU A 191 2.91 22.83 5.00
N CYS A 192 2.89 21.96 4.02
CA CYS A 192 3.92 21.90 2.99
C CYS A 192 3.98 23.19 2.18
N GLU A 193 2.85 23.76 1.81
CA GLU A 193 2.79 25.05 1.13
C GLU A 193 3.33 26.18 2.01
N LYS A 194 2.89 26.28 3.27
CA LYS A 194 3.32 27.28 4.25
C LYS A 194 4.84 27.30 4.47
N TYR A 195 5.46 26.12 4.49
CA TYR A 195 6.90 25.97 4.78
C TYR A 195 7.75 25.65 3.55
N HIS A 196 7.20 25.83 2.35
CA HIS A 196 7.88 25.55 1.06
C HIS A 196 8.51 24.17 1.01
N ALA A 197 7.80 23.16 1.50
CA ALA A 197 8.19 21.77 1.50
C ALA A 197 7.51 20.99 0.36
N LEU A 198 8.19 19.97 -0.16
CA LEU A 198 7.55 18.94 -0.99
C LEU A 198 6.82 17.95 -0.09
N LEU A 199 5.73 17.37 -0.58
CA LEU A 199 5.00 16.28 0.06
C LEU A 199 5.08 15.03 -0.83
N LEU A 200 5.79 14.00 -0.38
CA LEU A 200 5.63 12.65 -0.95
C LEU A 200 4.50 11.94 -0.20
N LEU A 201 3.41 11.71 -0.91
CA LEU A 201 2.23 11.01 -0.40
C LEU A 201 2.18 9.60 -0.98
N ASP A 202 2.37 8.60 -0.13
CA ASP A 202 2.23 7.17 -0.48
C ASP A 202 0.78 6.74 -0.33
N ASP A 203 0.07 6.64 -1.43
CA ASP A 203 -1.34 6.24 -1.48
C ASP A 203 -1.53 4.78 -1.93
N ALA A 204 -0.59 3.92 -1.59
CA ALA A 204 -0.62 2.50 -1.95
C ALA A 204 -1.89 1.77 -1.48
N HIS A 205 -2.55 2.24 -0.44
CA HIS A 205 -3.78 1.67 0.11
C HIS A 205 -5.05 2.46 -0.21
N GLY A 206 -4.94 3.69 -0.72
CA GLY A 206 -6.08 4.52 -1.08
C GLY A 206 -6.40 4.51 -2.57
N PHE A 207 -5.39 4.38 -3.44
CA PHE A 207 -5.59 4.29 -4.89
C PHE A 207 -6.52 3.13 -5.25
N GLY A 208 -7.51 3.39 -6.09
CA GLY A 208 -8.56 2.45 -6.49
C GLY A 208 -9.71 2.36 -5.47
N VAL A 209 -9.48 2.71 -4.20
CA VAL A 209 -10.42 2.53 -3.08
C VAL A 209 -11.08 3.84 -2.66
N LEU A 210 -10.27 4.87 -2.45
CA LEU A 210 -10.70 6.16 -1.90
C LEU A 210 -10.92 7.20 -3.01
N GLY A 211 -11.69 8.23 -2.67
CA GLY A 211 -12.01 9.33 -3.57
C GLY A 211 -13.00 8.95 -4.67
N LYS A 212 -13.49 9.96 -5.37
CA LYS A 212 -14.42 9.78 -6.47
C LYS A 212 -13.82 8.89 -7.57
N GLN A 213 -14.54 7.88 -8.01
CA GLN A 213 -14.11 6.92 -9.03
C GLN A 213 -12.81 6.15 -8.66
N GLY A 214 -12.46 6.07 -7.37
CA GLY A 214 -11.23 5.39 -6.93
C GLY A 214 -9.94 6.12 -7.29
N ARG A 215 -9.97 7.43 -7.52
CA ARG A 215 -8.81 8.23 -7.92
C ARG A 215 -7.77 8.46 -6.81
N GLY A 216 -8.03 7.91 -5.63
CA GLY A 216 -7.13 7.98 -4.48
C GLY A 216 -7.52 8.99 -3.43
N SER A 217 -6.72 9.03 -2.37
CA SER A 217 -7.02 9.78 -1.15
C SER A 217 -7.02 11.29 -1.34
N LEU A 218 -6.24 11.85 -2.26
CA LEU A 218 -6.27 13.28 -2.61
C LEU A 218 -7.67 13.74 -3.06
N CYS A 219 -8.44 12.85 -3.69
CA CYS A 219 -9.76 13.14 -4.23
C CYS A 219 -10.89 13.06 -3.22
N MET A 220 -10.60 12.74 -1.96
CA MET A 220 -11.61 12.71 -0.89
C MET A 220 -12.11 14.11 -0.49
N TYR A 221 -11.31 15.13 -0.72
CA TYR A 221 -11.54 16.48 -0.18
C TYR A 221 -11.89 17.54 -1.23
N GLY A 222 -12.27 17.14 -2.44
CA GLY A 222 -12.71 18.07 -3.47
C GLY A 222 -12.19 17.79 -4.88
N SER A 223 -12.24 18.82 -5.74
CA SER A 223 -11.84 18.71 -7.15
C SER A 223 -10.33 18.53 -7.27
N LEU A 224 -9.92 17.58 -8.09
CA LEU A 224 -8.54 17.32 -8.50
C LEU A 224 -7.88 18.51 -9.21
N LYS A 225 -8.68 19.42 -9.78
CA LYS A 225 -8.22 20.47 -10.72
C LYS A 225 -7.21 21.49 -10.17
N ASN A 226 -6.73 21.34 -8.94
CA ASN A 226 -5.71 22.22 -8.37
C ASN A 226 -4.89 21.45 -7.30
N HIS A 227 -4.23 20.37 -7.69
CA HIS A 227 -3.19 19.83 -6.83
C HIS A 227 -2.11 20.88 -6.61
N SER A 228 -1.66 21.01 -5.37
CA SER A 228 -0.47 21.79 -5.08
C SER A 228 0.70 21.24 -5.90
N PRO A 229 1.50 22.08 -6.58
CA PRO A 229 2.66 21.65 -7.35
C PRO A 229 3.75 21.01 -6.45
N ASN A 230 3.58 21.14 -5.14
CA ASN A 230 4.50 20.53 -4.16
C ASN A 230 4.19 19.06 -3.87
N ILE A 231 3.16 18.46 -4.47
CA ILE A 231 2.79 17.07 -4.23
C ILE A 231 3.52 16.15 -5.21
N VAL A 232 4.17 15.12 -4.65
CA VAL A 232 4.64 13.94 -5.36
C VAL A 232 3.77 12.78 -4.89
N TYR A 233 2.89 12.32 -5.75
CA TYR A 233 1.95 11.25 -5.45
C TYR A 233 2.51 9.91 -5.88
N MET A 234 2.54 8.93 -4.99
CA MET A 234 2.92 7.55 -5.30
C MET A 234 1.77 6.61 -5.00
N ALA A 235 1.52 5.66 -5.89
CA ALA A 235 0.59 4.56 -5.61
C ALA A 235 1.08 3.24 -6.21
N THR A 236 0.58 2.12 -5.67
CA THR A 236 0.90 0.78 -6.17
C THR A 236 -0.19 0.22 -7.04
N LEU A 237 0.22 -0.54 -8.05
CA LEU A 237 -0.66 -1.24 -8.99
C LEU A 237 -0.81 -2.75 -8.64
N GLY A 238 -0.19 -3.16 -7.53
CA GLY A 238 -0.23 -4.55 -7.03
C GLY A 238 -1.25 -4.80 -5.90
N LYS A 239 -2.12 -3.82 -5.60
CA LYS A 239 -3.17 -3.96 -4.58
C LYS A 239 -4.55 -3.83 -5.22
N ALA A 240 -5.28 -2.73 -5.00
CA ALA A 240 -6.62 -2.52 -5.57
C ALA A 240 -6.67 -2.63 -7.10
N ALA A 241 -5.59 -2.28 -7.80
CA ALA A 241 -5.51 -2.44 -9.25
C ALA A 241 -5.31 -3.91 -9.71
N GLY A 242 -5.03 -4.84 -8.81
CA GLY A 242 -5.06 -6.29 -9.08
C GLY A 242 -3.94 -6.84 -9.96
N VAL A 243 -2.89 -6.06 -10.30
CA VAL A 243 -1.83 -6.51 -11.22
C VAL A 243 -0.46 -6.44 -10.54
N PHE A 244 0.43 -5.56 -10.98
CA PHE A 244 1.78 -5.42 -10.45
C PHE A 244 2.38 -4.08 -10.84
N GLY A 245 3.30 -3.57 -10.01
CA GLY A 245 3.99 -2.32 -10.27
C GLY A 245 3.58 -1.19 -9.32
N ALA A 246 4.08 -0.01 -9.62
CA ALA A 246 3.76 1.23 -8.97
C ALA A 246 3.94 2.39 -9.93
N PHE A 247 3.46 3.56 -9.56
CA PHE A 247 3.72 4.78 -10.31
C PHE A 247 3.92 5.96 -9.37
N VAL A 248 4.59 6.97 -9.88
CA VAL A 248 4.71 8.29 -9.28
C VAL A 248 4.09 9.30 -10.23
N ALA A 249 3.21 10.17 -9.73
CA ALA A 249 2.61 11.25 -10.49
C ALA A 249 2.95 12.60 -9.84
N ALA A 250 3.35 13.57 -10.64
CA ALA A 250 3.80 14.89 -10.18
C ALA A 250 3.88 15.89 -11.34
N GLU A 251 4.40 17.08 -11.04
CA GLU A 251 4.75 18.08 -12.06
C GLU A 251 5.87 17.57 -12.99
N VAL A 252 5.91 18.10 -14.19
CA VAL A 252 6.84 17.69 -15.26
C VAL A 252 8.28 17.67 -14.79
N GLU A 253 8.73 18.74 -14.10
CA GLU A 253 10.11 18.90 -13.64
C GLU A 253 10.51 17.84 -12.61
N VAL A 254 9.57 17.41 -11.76
CA VAL A 254 9.79 16.32 -10.81
C VAL A 254 9.97 15.00 -11.56
N ILE A 255 9.07 14.67 -12.48
CA ILE A 255 9.14 13.42 -13.25
C ILE A 255 10.41 13.38 -14.10
N GLU A 256 10.77 14.46 -14.77
CA GLU A 256 12.04 14.54 -15.53
C GLU A 256 13.26 14.34 -14.61
N THR A 257 13.25 14.93 -13.41
CA THR A 257 14.30 14.72 -12.42
C THR A 257 14.40 13.24 -12.01
N LEU A 258 13.27 12.56 -11.82
CA LEU A 258 13.26 11.14 -11.51
C LEU A 258 13.83 10.28 -12.64
N ILE A 259 13.47 10.57 -13.89
CA ILE A 259 14.01 9.88 -15.06
C ILE A 259 15.55 10.00 -15.12
N GLN A 260 16.10 11.18 -14.77
CA GLN A 260 17.54 11.44 -14.82
C GLN A 260 18.31 10.93 -13.59
N SER A 261 17.64 10.77 -12.42
CA SER A 261 18.35 10.62 -11.14
C SER A 261 17.89 9.44 -10.29
N ALA A 262 16.69 8.89 -10.49
CA ALA A 262 16.18 7.79 -9.69
C ALA A 262 16.88 6.48 -10.06
N ARG A 263 17.83 6.05 -9.21
CA ARG A 263 18.64 4.85 -9.47
C ARG A 263 17.81 3.57 -9.61
N SER A 264 16.71 3.45 -8.87
CA SER A 264 15.78 2.31 -8.94
C SER A 264 14.95 2.29 -10.23
N TYR A 265 14.93 3.38 -11.01
CA TYR A 265 14.36 3.46 -12.36
C TYR A 265 15.43 3.22 -13.44
N ILE A 266 16.58 3.87 -13.31
CA ILE A 266 17.65 3.86 -14.32
C ILE A 266 18.29 2.47 -14.44
N TYR A 267 18.62 1.84 -13.30
CA TYR A 267 19.44 0.63 -13.24
C TYR A 267 18.61 -0.65 -13.00
N THR A 268 17.42 -0.69 -13.56
CA THR A 268 16.56 -1.88 -13.52
C THR A 268 15.96 -2.17 -14.90
N THR A 269 15.69 -3.44 -15.17
CA THR A 269 14.90 -3.85 -16.33
C THR A 269 13.48 -3.30 -16.20
N ALA A 270 12.91 -2.80 -17.29
CA ALA A 270 11.52 -2.36 -17.33
C ALA A 270 10.57 -3.53 -17.01
N THR A 271 9.40 -3.21 -16.48
CA THR A 271 8.35 -4.21 -16.25
C THR A 271 7.90 -4.85 -17.57
N PRO A 272 7.43 -6.13 -17.55
CA PRO A 272 6.86 -6.74 -18.75
C PRO A 272 5.72 -5.88 -19.34
N PRO A 273 5.77 -5.54 -20.65
CA PRO A 273 4.77 -4.65 -21.26
C PRO A 273 3.33 -5.16 -21.17
N LEU A 274 3.15 -6.49 -21.16
CA LEU A 274 1.84 -7.13 -21.02
C LEU A 274 1.13 -6.70 -19.71
N LEU A 275 1.87 -6.42 -18.64
CA LEU A 275 1.30 -5.96 -17.38
C LEU A 275 0.78 -4.51 -17.50
N SER A 276 1.52 -3.65 -18.21
CA SER A 276 1.06 -2.29 -18.50
C SER A 276 -0.18 -2.30 -19.39
N HIS A 277 -0.25 -3.21 -20.35
CA HIS A 277 -1.43 -3.40 -21.18
C HIS A 277 -2.66 -3.81 -20.33
N ALA A 278 -2.51 -4.77 -19.44
CA ALA A 278 -3.59 -5.19 -18.52
C ALA A 278 -4.01 -4.07 -17.55
N LEU A 279 -3.07 -3.26 -17.09
CA LEU A 279 -3.36 -2.14 -16.20
C LEU A 279 -4.23 -1.04 -16.83
N LEU A 280 -4.20 -0.87 -18.15
CA LEU A 280 -5.14 0.03 -18.85
C LEU A 280 -6.59 -0.45 -18.70
N ILE A 281 -6.83 -1.76 -18.69
CA ILE A 281 -8.15 -2.33 -18.41
C ILE A 281 -8.49 -2.21 -16.94
N SER A 282 -7.52 -2.48 -16.04
CA SER A 282 -7.70 -2.28 -14.60
C SER A 282 -8.16 -0.85 -14.26
N LEU A 283 -7.55 0.17 -14.84
CA LEU A 283 -7.97 1.58 -14.63
C LEU A 283 -9.40 1.83 -15.06
N LYS A 284 -9.84 1.27 -16.19
CA LYS A 284 -11.24 1.36 -16.64
C LYS A 284 -12.20 0.71 -15.65
N LEU A 285 -11.86 -0.50 -15.15
CA LEU A 285 -12.67 -1.18 -14.14
C LEU A 285 -12.73 -0.39 -12.83
N ILE A 286 -11.62 0.18 -12.37
CA ILE A 286 -11.58 1.04 -11.19
C ILE A 286 -12.51 2.25 -11.38
N GLU A 287 -12.44 2.91 -12.53
CA GLU A 287 -13.24 4.11 -12.82
C GLU A 287 -14.73 3.81 -12.94
N GLN A 288 -15.10 2.70 -13.60
CA GLN A 288 -16.48 2.39 -13.99
C GLN A 288 -17.24 1.55 -12.96
N ASP A 289 -16.56 0.66 -12.24
CA ASP A 289 -17.17 -0.29 -11.31
C ASP A 289 -17.33 0.33 -9.89
N GLU A 290 -18.12 1.40 -9.75
CA GLU A 290 -18.41 2.01 -8.45
C GLU A 290 -18.99 1.01 -7.45
N TRP A 291 -19.79 0.05 -7.97
CA TRP A 291 -20.38 -1.01 -7.15
C TRP A 291 -19.39 -1.79 -6.28
N ARG A 292 -18.11 -1.88 -6.70
CA ARG A 292 -17.05 -2.55 -5.91
C ARG A 292 -16.71 -1.75 -4.66
N ARG A 293 -16.60 -0.42 -4.78
CA ARG A 293 -16.37 0.46 -3.62
C ARG A 293 -17.59 0.47 -2.70
N ASP A 294 -18.81 0.45 -3.26
CA ASP A 294 -20.03 0.33 -2.48
C ASP A 294 -20.11 -1.01 -1.74
N ALA A 295 -19.75 -2.12 -2.39
CA ALA A 295 -19.68 -3.43 -1.76
C ALA A 295 -18.66 -3.42 -0.60
N LEU A 296 -17.48 -2.86 -0.84
CA LEU A 296 -16.43 -2.74 0.18
C LEU A 296 -16.91 -1.90 1.37
N ALA A 297 -17.58 -0.77 1.13
CA ALA A 297 -18.15 0.07 2.18
C ALA A 297 -19.23 -0.69 3.00
N ARG A 298 -20.10 -1.44 2.33
CA ARG A 298 -21.09 -2.30 3.03
C ARG A 298 -20.43 -3.35 3.88
N ASN A 299 -19.38 -4.03 3.37
CA ASN A 299 -18.64 -5.04 4.10
C ASN A 299 -17.95 -4.46 5.34
N ILE A 300 -17.41 -3.23 5.26
CA ILE A 300 -16.82 -2.52 6.41
C ILE A 300 -17.88 -2.23 7.48
N VAL A 301 -19.05 -1.74 7.08
CA VAL A 301 -20.16 -1.46 8.00
C VAL A 301 -20.63 -2.74 8.66
N GLN A 302 -20.89 -3.80 7.88
CA GLN A 302 -21.35 -5.09 8.39
C GLN A 302 -20.35 -5.69 9.40
N LEU A 303 -19.03 -5.64 9.11
CA LEU A 303 -18.01 -6.10 10.05
C LEU A 303 -18.08 -5.33 11.37
N LYS A 304 -18.17 -3.99 11.32
CA LYS A 304 -18.18 -3.15 12.51
C LYS A 304 -19.43 -3.36 13.37
N GLU A 305 -20.59 -3.45 12.74
CA GLU A 305 -21.87 -3.69 13.42
C GLU A 305 -21.95 -5.13 13.99
N GLY A 306 -21.38 -6.08 13.27
CA GLY A 306 -21.36 -7.49 13.67
C GLY A 306 -20.38 -7.83 14.79
N LEU A 307 -19.37 -7.00 15.06
CA LEU A 307 -18.36 -7.29 16.08
C LEU A 307 -18.70 -6.68 17.43
N GLN A 308 -19.14 -7.52 18.37
CA GLN A 308 -19.31 -7.18 19.79
C GLN A 308 -18.30 -8.01 20.59
N LEU A 309 -17.14 -7.41 20.87
CA LEU A 309 -16.00 -8.11 21.46
C LEU A 309 -15.67 -7.52 22.84
N PRO A 310 -15.92 -8.25 23.95
CA PRO A 310 -15.66 -7.73 25.31
C PRO A 310 -14.18 -7.60 25.66
N ARG A 311 -13.29 -8.36 24.97
CA ARG A 311 -11.87 -8.46 25.30
C ARG A 311 -10.96 -7.69 24.36
N TRP A 312 -11.38 -7.48 23.10
CA TRP A 312 -10.55 -6.89 22.05
C TRP A 312 -11.21 -5.66 21.46
N LYS A 313 -10.40 -4.74 20.94
CA LYS A 313 -10.88 -3.47 20.41
C LYS A 313 -10.61 -3.38 18.91
N LEU A 314 -11.68 -3.23 18.13
CA LEU A 314 -11.53 -2.81 16.73
C LEU A 314 -11.05 -1.35 16.71
N LEU A 315 -9.91 -1.07 16.05
CA LEU A 315 -9.40 0.28 15.93
C LEU A 315 -10.25 1.09 14.94
N PRO A 316 -10.33 2.41 15.11
CA PRO A 316 -11.06 3.26 14.18
C PRO A 316 -10.41 3.20 12.79
N SER A 317 -11.16 2.76 11.79
CA SER A 317 -10.74 2.77 10.38
C SER A 317 -11.97 2.87 9.49
N SER A 318 -11.92 3.71 8.48
CA SER A 318 -12.92 3.79 7.41
C SER A 318 -12.45 3.11 6.11
N THR A 319 -11.29 2.46 6.15
CA THR A 319 -10.65 1.81 5.00
C THR A 319 -10.88 0.31 4.99
N PRO A 320 -10.49 -0.43 3.94
CA PRO A 320 -10.56 -1.89 3.93
C PRO A 320 -9.72 -2.59 5.00
N ILE A 321 -8.79 -1.87 5.61
CA ILE A 321 -7.92 -2.39 6.67
C ILE A 321 -8.61 -2.17 8.00
N GLN A 322 -8.99 -3.25 8.68
CA GLN A 322 -9.74 -3.24 9.93
C GLN A 322 -8.93 -3.94 11.03
N PRO A 323 -8.09 -3.20 11.78
CA PRO A 323 -7.21 -3.81 12.78
C PRO A 323 -7.97 -4.11 14.07
N LEU A 324 -7.93 -5.36 14.50
CA LEU A 324 -8.45 -5.82 15.78
C LEU A 324 -7.31 -5.90 16.79
N LEU A 325 -7.24 -4.95 17.72
CA LEU A 325 -6.21 -4.86 18.74
C LEU A 325 -6.39 -5.99 19.77
N ILE A 326 -5.37 -6.82 19.92
CA ILE A 326 -5.29 -7.91 20.89
C ILE A 326 -4.37 -7.52 22.06
N GLY A 327 -3.26 -6.82 21.77
CA GLY A 327 -2.24 -6.39 22.73
C GLY A 327 -1.09 -7.38 22.85
N ASP A 328 -1.34 -8.58 23.37
CA ASP A 328 -0.33 -9.61 23.54
C ASP A 328 -0.02 -10.35 22.22
N SER A 329 1.27 -10.59 21.96
CA SER A 329 1.75 -11.22 20.73
C SER A 329 1.40 -12.71 20.63
N THR A 330 1.50 -13.43 21.73
CA THR A 330 1.22 -14.87 21.80
C THR A 330 -0.27 -15.11 21.62
N GLU A 331 -1.09 -14.29 22.26
CA GLU A 331 -2.54 -14.33 22.12
C GLU A 331 -2.98 -14.03 20.69
N ALA A 332 -2.42 -13.00 20.04
CA ALA A 332 -2.72 -12.67 18.66
C ALA A 332 -2.42 -13.84 17.70
N VAL A 333 -1.29 -14.50 17.88
CA VAL A 333 -0.93 -15.70 17.11
C VAL A 333 -1.89 -16.84 17.38
N ARG A 334 -2.22 -17.09 18.64
CA ARG A 334 -3.16 -18.13 19.05
C ARG A 334 -4.52 -17.95 18.40
N ILE A 335 -5.05 -16.74 18.39
CA ILE A 335 -6.34 -16.42 17.76
C ILE A 335 -6.27 -16.61 16.24
N SER A 336 -5.21 -16.11 15.59
CA SER A 336 -4.98 -16.30 14.15
C SER A 336 -4.94 -17.79 13.79
N GLN A 337 -4.29 -18.62 14.60
CA GLN A 337 -4.22 -20.06 14.40
C GLN A 337 -5.58 -20.73 14.60
N ARG A 338 -6.33 -20.37 15.64
CA ARG A 338 -7.68 -20.91 15.89
C ARG A 338 -8.68 -20.52 14.80
N LEU A 339 -8.53 -19.32 14.19
CA LEU A 339 -9.31 -18.96 13.01
C LEU A 339 -8.91 -19.84 11.82
N ARG A 340 -7.61 -20.07 11.60
CA ARG A 340 -7.12 -20.96 10.54
C ARG A 340 -7.67 -22.39 10.67
N GLU A 341 -7.73 -22.95 11.87
CA GLU A 341 -8.32 -24.26 12.15
C GLU A 341 -9.82 -24.34 11.78
N ARG A 342 -10.48 -23.17 11.69
CA ARG A 342 -11.87 -23.02 11.23
C ARG A 342 -11.98 -22.64 9.73
N GLY A 343 -10.89 -22.72 8.99
CA GLY A 343 -10.86 -22.36 7.59
C GLY A 343 -10.86 -20.84 7.30
N ILE A 344 -10.49 -19.98 8.28
CA ILE A 344 -10.48 -18.52 8.14
C ILE A 344 -9.05 -18.00 8.31
N LEU A 345 -8.55 -17.25 7.31
CA LEU A 345 -7.20 -16.67 7.34
C LEU A 345 -7.24 -15.20 7.72
N VAL A 346 -6.75 -14.87 8.91
CA VAL A 346 -6.51 -13.50 9.37
C VAL A 346 -5.10 -13.41 9.94
N PRO A 347 -4.19 -12.58 9.38
CA PRO A 347 -2.82 -12.50 9.85
C PRO A 347 -2.71 -11.79 11.21
N ALA A 348 -1.88 -12.36 12.09
CA ALA A 348 -1.44 -11.72 13.32
C ALA A 348 -0.23 -10.82 13.03
N ILE A 349 -0.35 -9.53 13.32
CA ILE A 349 0.71 -8.54 13.21
C ILE A 349 1.30 -8.30 14.59
N ARG A 350 2.64 -8.39 14.68
CA ARG A 350 3.39 -8.35 15.93
C ARG A 350 4.62 -7.44 15.81
N PRO A 351 5.26 -7.07 16.93
CA PRO A 351 6.58 -6.43 16.87
C PRO A 351 7.58 -7.23 16.01
N PRO A 352 8.50 -6.58 15.30
CA PRO A 352 8.73 -5.13 15.25
C PRO A 352 7.84 -4.36 14.26
N THR A 353 6.89 -5.02 13.56
CA THR A 353 6.00 -4.38 12.58
C THR A 353 5.07 -3.36 13.24
N VAL A 354 4.64 -3.64 14.46
CA VAL A 354 3.86 -2.76 15.33
C VAL A 354 4.55 -2.61 16.69
N PRO A 355 4.28 -1.55 17.48
CA PRO A 355 4.86 -1.38 18.80
C PRO A 355 4.59 -2.56 19.74
N GLN A 356 5.46 -2.72 20.75
CA GLN A 356 5.25 -3.71 21.80
C GLN A 356 3.94 -3.45 22.56
N GLY A 357 3.17 -4.51 22.88
CA GLY A 357 1.87 -4.38 23.52
C GLY A 357 0.72 -3.96 22.58
N SER A 358 0.97 -3.88 21.26
CA SER A 358 -0.03 -3.49 20.28
C SER A 358 -0.22 -4.54 19.16
N ALA A 359 0.05 -5.81 19.47
CA ALA A 359 -0.21 -6.91 18.56
C ALA A 359 -1.71 -6.95 18.17
N ARG A 360 -2.00 -7.27 16.93
CA ARG A 360 -3.34 -7.20 16.38
C ARG A 360 -3.58 -8.24 15.30
N LEU A 361 -4.84 -8.56 15.05
CA LEU A 361 -5.23 -9.17 13.79
C LEU A 361 -5.47 -8.07 12.77
N ARG A 362 -4.87 -8.18 11.58
CA ARG A 362 -5.11 -7.25 10.48
C ARG A 362 -6.15 -7.85 9.53
N ILE A 363 -7.41 -7.54 9.77
CA ILE A 363 -8.51 -7.95 8.89
C ILE A 363 -8.47 -7.06 7.65
N SER A 364 -8.33 -7.67 6.47
CA SER A 364 -8.37 -6.97 5.18
C SER A 364 -9.64 -7.37 4.43
N LEU A 365 -10.49 -6.40 4.13
CA LEU A 365 -11.73 -6.61 3.39
C LEU A 365 -11.51 -6.41 1.88
N SER A 366 -12.25 -7.16 1.09
CA SER A 366 -12.33 -7.03 -0.36
C SER A 366 -13.77 -6.82 -0.80
N ALA A 367 -13.96 -6.14 -1.92
CA ALA A 367 -15.25 -6.03 -2.60
C ALA A 367 -15.83 -7.39 -3.01
N ALA A 368 -14.97 -8.39 -3.15
CA ALA A 368 -15.36 -9.75 -3.51
C ALA A 368 -15.91 -10.58 -2.34
N HIS A 369 -15.72 -10.14 -1.08
CA HIS A 369 -16.36 -10.81 0.06
C HIS A 369 -17.87 -10.69 -0.01
N GLN A 370 -18.55 -11.80 0.19
CA GLN A 370 -19.99 -11.85 0.29
C GLN A 370 -20.45 -11.52 1.74
N PRO A 371 -21.68 -11.08 1.96
CA PRO A 371 -22.19 -10.82 3.32
C PRO A 371 -22.06 -12.02 4.26
N GLN A 372 -22.19 -13.23 3.74
CA GLN A 372 -22.04 -14.47 4.52
C GLN A 372 -20.58 -14.68 4.98
N ASP A 373 -19.57 -14.24 4.21
CA ASP A 373 -18.17 -14.32 4.60
C ASP A 373 -17.89 -13.44 5.83
N ILE A 374 -18.45 -12.23 5.82
CA ILE A 374 -18.32 -11.29 6.95
C ILE A 374 -19.01 -11.88 8.21
N LEU A 375 -20.20 -12.48 8.05
CA LEU A 375 -20.92 -13.11 9.15
C LEU A 375 -20.10 -14.29 9.73
N CYS A 376 -19.52 -15.13 8.87
CA CYS A 376 -18.65 -16.24 9.29
C CYS A 376 -17.47 -15.75 10.13
N LEU A 377 -16.78 -14.70 9.70
CA LEU A 377 -15.66 -14.11 10.46
C LEU A 377 -16.13 -13.53 11.81
N THR A 378 -17.22 -12.77 11.82
CA THR A 378 -17.71 -12.10 13.04
C THR A 378 -18.14 -13.11 14.08
N GLN A 379 -18.87 -14.17 13.71
CA GLN A 379 -19.25 -15.27 14.60
C GLN A 379 -18.03 -15.99 15.16
N ALA A 380 -17.07 -16.34 14.31
CA ALA A 380 -15.85 -17.02 14.76
C ALA A 380 -15.04 -16.17 15.77
N LEU A 381 -14.94 -14.86 15.54
CA LEU A 381 -14.26 -13.95 16.47
C LEU A 381 -15.00 -13.78 17.79
N GLN A 382 -16.34 -13.69 17.77
CA GLN A 382 -17.16 -13.59 18.98
C GLN A 382 -17.03 -14.85 19.86
N GLU A 383 -17.10 -16.04 19.28
CA GLU A 383 -16.90 -17.30 20.02
C GLU A 383 -15.50 -17.38 20.63
N LEU A 384 -14.46 -16.93 19.90
CA LEU A 384 -13.10 -16.90 20.41
C LEU A 384 -12.90 -15.87 21.52
N ALA A 385 -13.66 -14.77 21.52
CA ALA A 385 -13.60 -13.75 22.55
C ALA A 385 -14.25 -14.18 23.89
N LEU A 386 -15.15 -15.17 23.85
CA LEU A 386 -15.83 -15.73 25.01
C LEU A 386 -15.08 -16.92 25.64
N SER A 387 -14.13 -17.52 24.89
CA SER A 387 -13.29 -18.65 25.32
C SER A 387 -11.94 -18.19 25.88
#